data_76a3140e66eb6ea63d70bcf62fa82008
#
_entry.id   76a3140e66eb6ea63d70bcf62fa82008
#
_cell.length_a   1.000
_cell.length_b   1.000
_cell.length_c   1.000
_cell.angle_alpha   90.00
_cell.angle_beta   90.00
_cell.angle_gamma   90.00
#
_symmetry.space_group_name_H-M   'P 1'
#
loop_
_entity.id
_entity.type
_entity.pdbx_description
1 polymer ?
#
loop_
_entity_poly.entity_id
_entity_poly.type
_entity_poly.pdbx_seq_one_letter_code
_entity_poly.pdbx_strand_id
1 'polypeptide(L)'
;MNKASGGDGILAELFQILKDDVKVLHSICQQIWKTQQWPQDWKKSVFVPIPRKISAKEYSNYHTIALISNVSKIMFKILQAKLQQYVNHELPDVQTGFRKVRGTRDPIGNIHWTIEKAREFQKNTYFCFID
;
A
#
# COMPACT_ATOMS: atom_id res chain seq x y z
N MET A 1 -19.96 9.10 -4.53
CA MET A 1 -18.51 9.39 -4.27
C MET A 1 -17.77 9.08 -5.57
N ASN A 2 -17.34 10.09 -6.30
CA ASN A 2 -16.62 9.90 -7.56
C ASN A 2 -15.17 9.51 -7.26
N LYS A 3 -14.85 8.22 -7.38
CA LYS A 3 -13.47 7.76 -7.31
C LYS A 3 -12.83 7.82 -8.70
N ALA A 4 -11.57 8.25 -8.77
CA ALA A 4 -10.82 8.28 -10.02
C ALA A 4 -10.72 6.87 -10.62
N SER A 5 -10.92 6.79 -11.94
CA SER A 5 -10.66 5.57 -12.71
C SER A 5 -9.16 5.35 -12.88
N GLY A 6 -8.74 4.11 -13.09
CA GLY A 6 -7.39 3.80 -13.55
C GLY A 6 -7.23 4.07 -15.05
N GLY A 7 -6.10 3.64 -15.63
CA GLY A 7 -5.82 3.78 -17.05
C GLY A 7 -6.79 3.03 -17.98
N ASP A 8 -7.59 2.12 -17.44
CA ASP A 8 -8.64 1.36 -18.13
C ASP A 8 -9.98 2.10 -18.22
N GLY A 9 -10.12 3.27 -17.59
CA GLY A 9 -11.35 4.07 -17.57
C GLY A 9 -12.49 3.45 -16.75
N ILE A 10 -12.28 2.29 -16.10
CA ILE A 10 -13.32 1.58 -15.36
C ILE A 10 -13.51 2.20 -13.98
N LEU A 11 -14.71 2.69 -13.70
CA LEU A 11 -15.06 3.28 -12.41
C LEU A 11 -15.26 2.20 -11.33
N ALA A 12 -14.84 2.52 -10.10
CA ALA A 12 -15.01 1.60 -8.97
C ALA A 12 -16.50 1.32 -8.65
N GLU A 13 -17.38 2.27 -8.94
CA GLU A 13 -18.82 2.15 -8.75
C GLU A 13 -19.44 1.04 -9.60
N LEU A 14 -18.86 0.73 -10.76
CA LEU A 14 -19.32 -0.35 -11.62
C LEU A 14 -19.31 -1.69 -10.88
N PHE A 15 -18.29 -1.95 -10.06
CA PHE A 15 -18.17 -3.18 -9.28
C PHE A 15 -19.17 -3.29 -8.13
N GLN A 16 -19.78 -2.15 -7.71
CA GLN A 16 -20.86 -2.15 -6.72
C GLN A 16 -22.21 -2.55 -7.35
N ILE A 17 -22.38 -2.24 -8.64
CA ILE A 17 -23.59 -2.56 -9.40
C ILE A 17 -23.55 -4.02 -9.86
N LEU A 18 -22.36 -4.50 -10.25
CA LEU A 18 -22.14 -5.85 -10.79
C LEU A 18 -21.98 -6.91 -9.67
N LYS A 19 -22.87 -6.91 -8.67
CA LYS A 19 -22.81 -7.89 -7.56
C LYS A 19 -22.82 -9.35 -8.03
N ASP A 20 -23.47 -9.63 -9.15
CA ASP A 20 -23.63 -10.97 -9.71
C ASP A 20 -22.43 -11.40 -10.58
N ASP A 21 -21.62 -10.46 -11.07
CA ASP A 21 -20.45 -10.74 -11.92
C ASP A 21 -19.15 -11.00 -11.16
N VAL A 22 -19.23 -11.15 -9.84
CA VAL A 22 -18.09 -11.56 -9.00
C VAL A 22 -17.47 -12.86 -9.50
N LYS A 23 -18.26 -13.76 -10.11
CA LYS A 23 -17.80 -15.02 -10.68
C LYS A 23 -16.83 -14.80 -11.85
N VAL A 24 -17.14 -13.84 -12.74
CA VAL A 24 -16.26 -13.49 -13.88
C VAL A 24 -14.92 -12.95 -13.37
N LEU A 25 -14.97 -12.02 -12.43
CA LEU A 25 -13.77 -11.45 -11.83
C LEU A 25 -12.93 -12.51 -11.12
N HIS A 26 -13.57 -13.42 -10.39
CA HIS A 26 -12.90 -14.55 -9.75
C HIS A 26 -12.23 -15.48 -10.77
N SER A 27 -12.92 -15.79 -11.89
CA SER A 27 -12.36 -16.60 -12.99
C SER A 27 -11.11 -15.94 -13.60
N ILE A 28 -11.16 -14.63 -13.84
CA ILE A 28 -10.00 -13.87 -14.35
C ILE A 28 -8.84 -13.93 -13.34
N CYS A 29 -9.09 -13.70 -12.05
CA CYS A 29 -8.06 -13.80 -11.02
C CYS A 29 -7.44 -15.21 -10.96
N GLN A 30 -8.26 -16.26 -11.08
CA GLN A 30 -7.77 -17.64 -11.12
C GLN A 30 -6.91 -17.90 -12.35
N GLN A 31 -7.32 -17.39 -13.52
CA GLN A 31 -6.54 -17.54 -14.75
C GLN A 31 -5.18 -16.86 -14.62
N ILE A 32 -5.13 -15.63 -14.14
CA ILE A 32 -3.89 -14.90 -13.88
C ILE A 32 -2.98 -15.68 -12.93
N TRP A 33 -3.56 -16.25 -11.86
CA TRP A 33 -2.81 -17.06 -10.89
C TRP A 33 -2.20 -18.31 -11.53
N LYS A 34 -2.97 -19.02 -12.37
CA LYS A 34 -2.51 -20.23 -13.05
C LYS A 34 -1.48 -19.96 -14.14
N THR A 35 -1.71 -18.91 -14.93
CA THR A 35 -0.87 -18.63 -16.12
C THR A 35 0.32 -17.72 -15.80
N GLN A 36 0.30 -17.04 -14.64
CA GLN A 36 1.28 -16.01 -14.27
C GLN A 36 1.31 -14.82 -15.27
N GLN A 37 0.30 -14.72 -16.13
CA GLN A 37 0.21 -13.68 -17.15
C GLN A 37 -0.80 -12.61 -16.73
N TRP A 38 -0.31 -11.39 -16.56
CA TRP A 38 -1.13 -10.22 -16.26
C TRP A 38 -1.59 -9.54 -17.54
N PRO A 39 -2.85 -9.11 -17.62
CA PRO A 39 -3.31 -8.26 -18.71
C PRO A 39 -2.44 -7.01 -18.84
N GLN A 40 -2.17 -6.59 -20.10
CA GLN A 40 -1.25 -5.47 -20.35
C GLN A 40 -1.74 -4.16 -19.72
N ASP A 41 -3.05 -3.92 -19.71
CA ASP A 41 -3.64 -2.72 -19.12
C ASP A 41 -3.53 -2.68 -17.59
N TRP A 42 -3.38 -3.85 -16.95
CA TRP A 42 -3.18 -3.92 -15.50
C TRP A 42 -1.74 -3.62 -15.08
N LYS A 43 -0.80 -3.71 -16.02
CA LYS A 43 0.62 -3.38 -15.80
C LYS A 43 0.90 -1.88 -15.89
N LYS A 44 -0.05 -1.10 -16.39
CA LYS A 44 0.09 0.34 -16.58
C LYS A 44 -0.52 1.10 -15.40
N SER A 45 0.13 2.16 -15.00
CA SER A 45 -0.39 3.12 -14.03
C SER A 45 -0.36 4.53 -14.61
N VAL A 46 -1.35 5.31 -14.24
CA VAL A 46 -1.41 6.75 -14.57
C VAL A 46 -0.89 7.51 -13.37
N PHE A 47 0.15 8.30 -13.56
CA PHE A 47 0.69 9.15 -12.50
C PHE A 47 0.00 10.50 -12.48
N VAL A 48 -0.58 10.85 -11.34
CA VAL A 48 -1.20 12.15 -11.10
C VAL A 48 -0.31 12.96 -10.17
N PRO A 49 0.27 14.08 -10.64
CA PRO A 49 1.05 14.97 -9.80
C PRO A 49 0.14 15.79 -8.89
N ILE A 50 0.37 15.74 -7.59
CA ILE A 50 -0.35 16.53 -6.60
C ILE A 50 0.62 17.57 -6.04
N PRO A 51 0.30 18.87 -6.09
CA PRO A 51 1.17 19.90 -5.55
C PRO A 51 1.21 19.82 -4.02
N ARG A 52 2.40 19.88 -3.44
CA ARG A 52 2.62 19.94 -1.99
C ARG A 52 2.34 21.32 -1.42
N LYS A 53 2.39 22.37 -2.26
CA LYS A 53 2.16 23.78 -1.92
C LYS A 53 1.29 24.43 -2.99
N ILE A 54 0.54 25.45 -2.60
CA ILE A 54 -0.38 26.19 -3.47
C ILE A 54 0.33 26.82 -4.69
N SER A 55 1.61 27.15 -4.55
CA SER A 55 2.42 27.79 -5.62
C SER A 55 3.57 26.88 -6.08
N ALA A 56 3.29 25.60 -6.31
CA ALA A 56 4.32 24.66 -6.77
C ALA A 56 4.76 25.01 -8.21
N LYS A 57 5.98 25.55 -8.36
CA LYS A 57 6.61 25.85 -9.66
C LYS A 57 7.67 24.83 -10.07
N GLU A 58 8.20 24.08 -9.11
CA GLU A 58 9.27 23.11 -9.33
C GLU A 58 8.75 21.68 -9.20
N TYR A 59 9.31 20.74 -9.94
CA TYR A 59 8.93 19.31 -9.90
C TYR A 59 9.07 18.69 -8.51
N SER A 60 10.05 19.12 -7.74
CA SER A 60 10.29 18.70 -6.34
C SER A 60 9.12 19.03 -5.40
N ASN A 61 8.28 19.98 -5.78
CA ASN A 61 7.09 20.38 -5.02
C ASN A 61 5.83 19.57 -5.34
N TYR A 62 5.96 18.51 -6.14
CA TYR A 62 4.87 17.61 -6.43
C TYR A 62 5.07 16.26 -5.79
N HIS A 63 3.98 15.67 -5.33
CA HIS A 63 3.89 14.28 -4.94
C HIS A 63 3.09 13.52 -5.99
N THR A 64 3.64 12.43 -6.52
CA THR A 64 2.95 11.64 -7.53
C THR A 64 2.13 10.54 -6.89
N ILE A 65 0.87 10.39 -7.31
CA ILE A 65 0.02 9.27 -6.97
C ILE A 65 -0.14 8.39 -8.21
N ALA A 66 0.16 7.10 -8.07
CA ALA A 66 -0.05 6.13 -9.13
C ALA A 66 -1.49 5.60 -9.09
N LEU A 67 -2.25 5.82 -10.13
CA LEU A 67 -3.58 5.26 -10.32
C LEU A 67 -3.48 4.00 -11.18
N ILE A 68 -3.70 2.86 -10.55
CA ILE A 68 -3.82 1.55 -11.23
C ILE A 68 -5.29 1.23 -11.48
N SER A 69 -5.57 0.27 -12.37
CA SER A 69 -6.92 -0.18 -12.66
C SER A 69 -7.64 -0.66 -11.39
N ASN A 70 -8.95 -0.46 -11.32
CA ASN A 70 -9.74 -0.90 -10.17
C ASN A 70 -9.79 -2.42 -10.06
N VAL A 71 -9.72 -3.14 -11.19
CA VAL A 71 -9.66 -4.61 -11.22
C VAL A 71 -8.33 -5.11 -10.63
N SER A 72 -7.22 -4.48 -10.99
CA SER A 72 -5.90 -4.79 -10.38
C SER A 72 -5.91 -4.60 -8.87
N LYS A 73 -6.55 -3.53 -8.38
CA LYS A 73 -6.68 -3.29 -6.93
C LYS A 73 -7.41 -4.42 -6.22
N ILE A 74 -8.42 -5.03 -6.86
CA ILE A 74 -9.15 -6.17 -6.28
C ILE A 74 -8.22 -7.38 -6.18
N MET A 75 -7.48 -7.70 -7.24
CA MET A 75 -6.50 -8.78 -7.21
C MET A 75 -5.43 -8.56 -6.14
N PHE A 76 -4.87 -7.34 -6.04
CA PHE A 76 -3.91 -7.02 -4.99
C PHE A 76 -4.49 -7.15 -3.58
N LYS A 77 -5.77 -6.81 -3.36
CA LYS A 77 -6.43 -7.02 -2.07
C LYS A 77 -6.58 -8.50 -1.72
N ILE A 78 -6.86 -9.34 -2.69
CA ILE A 78 -6.94 -10.80 -2.49
C ILE A 78 -5.55 -11.32 -2.08
N LEU A 79 -4.51 -10.93 -2.81
CA LEU A 79 -3.13 -11.31 -2.49
C LEU A 79 -2.70 -10.78 -1.13
N GLN A 80 -2.99 -9.51 -0.84
CA GLN A 80 -2.71 -8.89 0.46
C GLN A 80 -3.37 -9.66 1.61
N ALA A 81 -4.63 -10.05 1.45
CA ALA A 81 -5.35 -10.79 2.49
C ALA A 81 -4.71 -12.15 2.77
N LYS A 82 -4.23 -12.85 1.73
CA LYS A 82 -3.51 -14.12 1.87
C LYS A 82 -2.13 -13.94 2.51
N LEU A 83 -1.36 -12.97 2.00
CA LEU A 83 -0.02 -12.66 2.53
C LEU A 83 -0.07 -12.15 3.97
N GLN A 84 -1.11 -11.39 4.34
CA GLN A 84 -1.24 -10.84 5.68
C GLN A 84 -1.29 -11.91 6.77
N GLN A 85 -1.92 -13.05 6.48
CA GLN A 85 -1.97 -14.18 7.41
C GLN A 85 -0.57 -14.73 7.66
N TYR A 86 0.21 -14.94 6.60
CA TYR A 86 1.58 -15.43 6.69
C TYR A 86 2.51 -14.40 7.33
N VAL A 87 2.49 -13.16 6.86
CA VAL A 87 3.35 -12.07 7.33
C VAL A 87 3.13 -11.77 8.81
N ASN A 88 1.90 -11.80 9.30
CA ASN A 88 1.62 -11.57 10.72
C ASN A 88 2.27 -12.61 11.63
N HIS A 89 2.47 -13.83 11.13
CA HIS A 89 3.13 -14.90 11.87
C HIS A 89 4.65 -14.77 11.86
N GLU A 90 5.21 -14.36 10.72
CA GLU A 90 6.66 -14.29 10.51
C GLU A 90 7.31 -12.99 11.01
N LEU A 91 6.54 -11.89 11.05
CA LEU A 91 7.09 -10.61 11.48
C LEU A 91 7.29 -10.54 12.99
N PRO A 92 8.50 -10.18 13.45
CA PRO A 92 8.76 -9.97 14.87
C PRO A 92 7.92 -8.82 15.44
N ASP A 93 7.62 -8.89 16.74
CA ASP A 93 6.76 -7.89 17.41
C ASP A 93 7.33 -6.46 17.40
N VAL A 94 8.64 -6.33 17.26
CA VAL A 94 9.31 -5.03 17.16
C VAL A 94 9.01 -4.31 15.85
N GLN A 95 8.59 -5.03 14.80
CA GLN A 95 8.18 -4.42 13.53
C GLN A 95 6.84 -3.71 13.70
N THR A 96 6.86 -2.40 13.67
CA THR A 96 5.65 -1.57 13.84
C THR A 96 5.14 -0.98 12.53
N GLY A 97 6.02 -0.79 11.53
CA GLY A 97 5.67 -0.23 10.23
C GLY A 97 4.77 -1.17 9.42
N PHE A 98 3.73 -0.60 8.79
CA PHE A 98 2.77 -1.30 7.93
C PHE A 98 2.01 -2.46 8.58
N ARG A 99 2.01 -2.57 9.91
CA ARG A 99 1.19 -3.55 10.64
C ARG A 99 -0.19 -2.98 10.96
N LYS A 100 -1.19 -3.85 10.85
CA LYS A 100 -2.56 -3.54 11.27
C LYS A 100 -2.58 -3.24 12.77
N VAL A 101 -3.32 -2.20 13.17
CA VAL A 101 -3.45 -1.73 14.57
C VAL A 101 -2.20 -1.05 15.14
N ARG A 102 -1.07 -1.00 14.42
CA ARG A 102 0.12 -0.25 14.81
C ARG A 102 0.12 1.12 14.14
N GLY A 103 0.42 2.16 14.89
CA GLY A 103 0.49 3.54 14.39
C GLY A 103 1.90 4.10 14.48
N THR A 104 2.06 5.35 14.03
CA THR A 104 3.34 6.07 14.11
C THR A 104 3.81 6.32 15.55
N ARG A 105 2.92 6.22 16.53
CA ARG A 105 3.27 6.35 17.95
C ARG A 105 4.14 5.20 18.45
N ASP A 106 3.92 3.98 17.95
CA ASP A 106 4.64 2.79 18.41
C ASP A 106 6.15 2.87 18.11
N PRO A 107 6.60 3.18 16.86
CA PRO A 107 8.03 3.34 16.58
C PRO A 107 8.64 4.52 17.33
N ILE A 108 7.91 5.62 17.50
CA ILE A 108 8.38 6.78 18.30
C ILE A 108 8.58 6.36 19.76
N GLY A 109 7.62 5.63 20.35
CA GLY A 109 7.72 5.11 21.70
C GLY A 109 8.93 4.18 21.88
N ASN A 110 9.17 3.29 20.91
CA ASN A 110 10.33 2.40 20.93
C ASN A 110 11.68 3.15 20.90
N ILE A 111 11.75 4.22 20.09
CA ILE A 111 12.95 5.09 20.05
C ILE A 111 13.15 5.78 21.41
N HIS A 112 12.11 6.38 21.97
CA HIS A 112 12.18 7.03 23.28
C HIS A 112 12.62 6.04 24.37
N TRP A 113 12.00 4.88 24.43
CA TRP A 113 12.37 3.83 25.39
C TRP A 113 13.83 3.40 25.23
N THR A 114 14.31 3.23 23.99
CA THR A 114 15.70 2.88 23.71
C THR A 114 16.68 3.95 24.20
N ILE A 115 16.33 5.23 23.98
CA ILE A 115 17.15 6.36 24.44
C ILE A 115 17.20 6.41 25.98
N GLU A 116 16.08 6.22 26.64
CA GLU A 116 15.99 6.19 28.10
C GLU A 116 16.85 5.05 28.69
N LYS A 117 16.72 3.87 28.11
CA LYS A 117 17.53 2.72 28.53
C LYS A 117 19.04 2.93 28.30
N ALA A 118 19.41 3.51 27.16
CA ALA A 118 20.79 3.83 26.88
C ALA A 118 21.37 4.82 27.90
N ARG A 119 20.58 5.82 28.32
CA ARG A 119 20.96 6.78 29.38
C ARG A 119 21.09 6.11 30.75
N GLU A 120 20.15 5.26 31.13
CA GLU A 120 20.18 4.52 32.38
C GLU A 120 21.44 3.67 32.52
N PHE A 121 21.84 3.00 31.44
CA PHE A 121 23.03 2.15 31.41
C PHE A 121 24.32 2.86 30.94
N GLN A 122 24.27 4.17 30.73
CA GLN A 122 25.39 5.00 30.24
C GLN A 122 26.04 4.42 28.98
N LYS A 123 25.23 3.91 28.05
CA LYS A 123 25.67 3.33 26.78
C LYS A 123 25.38 4.28 25.61
N ASN A 124 26.37 4.41 24.73
CA ASN A 124 26.17 5.12 23.47
C ASN A 124 25.25 4.30 22.57
N THR A 125 24.24 4.98 21.98
CA THR A 125 23.31 4.39 21.01
C THR A 125 23.32 5.21 19.75
N TYR A 126 23.36 4.52 18.62
CA TYR A 126 23.38 5.12 17.28
C TYR A 126 22.12 4.71 16.54
N PHE A 127 21.47 5.68 15.88
CA PHE A 127 20.29 5.44 15.07
C PHE A 127 20.61 5.67 13.60
N CYS A 128 20.15 4.77 12.74
CA CYS A 128 20.21 4.92 11.30
C CYS A 128 18.77 4.91 10.75
N PHE A 129 18.38 5.97 10.07
CA PHE A 129 17.09 6.07 9.40
C PHE A 129 17.30 5.82 7.91
N ILE A 130 16.57 4.84 7.37
CA ILE A 130 16.64 4.46 5.96
C ILE A 130 15.26 4.72 5.37
N ASP A 131 15.20 5.58 4.31
CA ASP A 131 13.99 5.92 3.58
C ASP A 131 13.93 5.20 2.23
#